data_e240e1cb5ea552d5ce84959d6d1fcfe0
#
_entry.id   e240e1cb5ea552d5ce84959d6d1fcfe0
#
_cell.length_a   1.000
_cell.length_b   1.000
_cell.length_c   1.000
_cell.angle_alpha   90.00
_cell.angle_beta   90.00
_cell.angle_gamma   90.00
#
_symmetry.space_group_name_H-M   'P 1'
#
loop_
_entity.id
_entity.type
_entity.pdbx_description
1 polymer ?
#
loop_
_entity_poly.entity_id
_entity_poly.type
_entity_poly.pdbx_seq_one_letter_code
_entity_poly.pdbx_strand_id
1 'polypeptide(L)'
;AAAYTTVGLEGSGSHMIVVDMGAGTTDIAALARLGPRTIELPEARVTLKQAGDFIDRVIANQVLESAKWAKRQDERTELWSVLMRQMGDIKEAIMADGRATLRNQGRSITLAFRDVEKDEDFREFEKSLRQAYDHALAVTRDDARARGRSEVQAIAVGGGAATPFIQALIRRKMEASRPRVIPRPATPDWAHAREFRGNLAPVFPQLAIAIGGALAPDSMLAARSGVSPPANDRSDIPVERD
;
A
#
# COMPACT_ATOMS: atom_id res chain seq x y z
N ALA A 1 -3.55 2.42 -9.39
CA ALA A 1 -4.92 2.86 -9.70
C ALA A 1 -5.38 2.36 -11.07
N ALA A 2 -4.66 2.64 -12.16
CA ALA A 2 -5.07 2.22 -13.51
C ALA A 2 -5.24 0.69 -13.67
N ALA A 3 -4.43 -0.13 -13.00
CA ALA A 3 -4.59 -1.60 -13.01
C ALA A 3 -5.95 -2.04 -12.45
N TYR A 4 -6.54 -1.26 -11.58
CA TYR A 4 -7.84 -1.57 -10.98
C TYR A 4 -9.03 -1.18 -11.81
N THR A 5 -8.87 -0.24 -12.73
CA THR A 5 -9.96 0.10 -13.66
C THR A 5 -10.30 -1.05 -14.57
N THR A 6 -9.34 -1.94 -14.81
CA THR A 6 -9.54 -3.17 -15.62
C THR A 6 -9.92 -4.39 -14.80
N VAL A 7 -9.72 -4.35 -13.46
CA VAL A 7 -9.75 -5.55 -12.62
C VAL A 7 -10.98 -5.64 -11.72
N GLY A 8 -11.62 -4.56 -11.34
CA GLY A 8 -12.59 -4.72 -10.27
C GLY A 8 -13.69 -3.69 -10.18
N LEU A 9 -13.63 -2.60 -10.92
CA LEU A 9 -14.74 -1.65 -10.98
C LEU A 9 -15.74 -2.10 -12.07
N GLU A 10 -16.36 -3.24 -11.85
CA GLU A 10 -17.48 -3.65 -12.69
C GLU A 10 -18.69 -2.79 -12.38
N GLY A 11 -19.25 -2.21 -13.43
CA GLY A 11 -20.44 -1.37 -13.34
C GLY A 11 -20.18 0.13 -13.15
N SER A 12 -20.97 0.95 -13.84
CA SER A 12 -20.98 2.41 -13.67
C SER A 12 -21.36 2.78 -12.23
N GLY A 13 -20.59 3.69 -11.63
CA GLY A 13 -20.84 4.23 -10.30
C GLY A 13 -20.23 3.44 -9.14
N SER A 14 -19.35 2.46 -9.40
CA SER A 14 -18.58 1.78 -8.35
C SER A 14 -17.56 2.72 -7.71
N HIS A 15 -17.30 2.52 -6.41
CA HIS A 15 -16.28 3.25 -5.65
C HIS A 15 -15.28 2.28 -5.07
N MET A 16 -14.01 2.69 -5.02
CA MET A 16 -12.92 1.86 -4.51
C MET A 16 -11.93 2.69 -3.72
N ILE A 17 -11.47 2.15 -2.60
CA ILE A 17 -10.30 2.63 -1.87
C ILE A 17 -9.15 1.68 -2.14
N VAL A 18 -8.01 2.24 -2.53
CA VAL A 18 -6.76 1.52 -2.75
C VAL A 18 -5.80 1.90 -1.64
N VAL A 19 -5.25 0.92 -0.96
CA VAL A 19 -4.14 1.07 -0.01
C VAL A 19 -2.91 0.46 -0.65
N ASP A 20 -1.94 1.28 -1.00
CA ASP A 20 -0.68 0.86 -1.60
C ASP A 20 0.45 1.02 -0.60
N MET A 21 0.95 -0.09 -0.09
CA MET A 21 2.09 -0.11 0.82
C MET A 21 3.34 -0.61 0.10
N GLY A 22 4.20 0.32 -0.26
CA GLY A 22 5.51 0.06 -0.86
C GLY A 22 6.64 -0.13 0.16
N ALA A 23 7.86 0.16 -0.25
CA ALA A 23 9.04 0.18 0.62
C ALA A 23 9.08 1.46 1.47
N GLY A 24 9.01 2.64 0.84
CA GLY A 24 9.19 3.94 1.48
C GLY A 24 7.91 4.68 1.83
N THR A 25 6.79 4.43 1.13
CA THR A 25 5.52 5.13 1.33
C THR A 25 4.34 4.18 1.42
N THR A 26 3.33 4.62 2.16
CA THR A 26 2.00 4.04 2.12
C THR A 26 1.04 5.08 1.57
N ASP A 27 0.47 4.79 0.40
CA ASP A 27 -0.43 5.68 -0.31
C ASP A 27 -1.87 5.16 -0.22
N ILE A 28 -2.81 6.02 0.12
CA ILE A 28 -4.23 5.73 0.12
C ILE A 28 -4.89 6.66 -0.88
N ALA A 29 -5.65 6.08 -1.79
CA ALA A 29 -6.40 6.82 -2.80
C ALA A 29 -7.80 6.24 -2.96
N ALA A 30 -8.75 7.08 -3.36
CA ALA A 30 -10.10 6.66 -3.68
C ALA A 30 -10.44 6.94 -5.14
N LEU A 31 -11.17 6.03 -5.73
CA LEU A 31 -11.56 6.04 -7.13
C LEU A 31 -13.08 5.90 -7.25
N ALA A 32 -13.67 6.60 -8.20
CA ALA A 32 -15.07 6.43 -8.59
C ALA A 32 -15.19 6.18 -10.09
N ARG A 33 -15.99 5.21 -10.49
CA ARG A 33 -16.29 4.93 -11.90
C ARG A 33 -17.56 5.67 -12.33
N LEU A 34 -17.42 6.59 -13.27
CA LEU A 34 -18.49 7.39 -13.81
C LEU A 34 -18.71 7.04 -15.29
N GLY A 35 -19.65 6.15 -15.57
CA GLY A 35 -19.80 5.61 -16.90
C GLY A 35 -18.53 4.84 -17.34
N PRO A 36 -17.95 5.19 -18.50
CA PRO A 36 -16.71 4.55 -18.97
C PRO A 36 -15.44 5.09 -18.30
N ARG A 37 -15.53 6.20 -17.54
CA ARG A 37 -14.37 6.86 -16.95
C ARG A 37 -14.20 6.49 -15.48
N THR A 38 -12.96 6.31 -15.07
CA THR A 38 -12.58 6.25 -13.67
C THR A 38 -11.92 7.57 -13.29
N ILE A 39 -12.36 8.15 -12.18
CA ILE A 39 -11.81 9.39 -11.63
C ILE A 39 -11.23 9.12 -10.25
N GLU A 40 -10.18 9.83 -9.87
CA GLU A 40 -9.71 9.91 -8.50
C GLU A 40 -10.57 10.90 -7.71
N LEU A 41 -10.76 10.64 -6.43
CA LEU A 41 -11.31 11.58 -5.46
C LEU A 41 -10.12 12.23 -4.72
N PRO A 42 -9.66 13.42 -5.14
CA PRO A 42 -8.40 14.00 -4.66
C PRO A 42 -8.41 14.24 -3.14
N GLU A 43 -9.56 14.57 -2.58
CA GLU A 43 -9.75 14.84 -1.16
C GLU A 43 -9.54 13.59 -0.29
N ALA A 44 -9.63 12.40 -0.90
CA ALA A 44 -9.38 11.12 -0.23
C ALA A 44 -7.91 10.69 -0.29
N ARG A 45 -7.05 11.44 -1.01
CA ARG A 45 -5.64 11.06 -1.17
C ARG A 45 -4.84 11.38 0.07
N VAL A 46 -4.15 10.37 0.61
CA VAL A 46 -3.21 10.51 1.72
C VAL A 46 -1.94 9.71 1.43
N THR A 47 -0.79 10.31 1.71
CA THR A 47 0.52 9.64 1.63
C THR A 47 1.19 9.68 3.00
N LEU A 48 1.55 8.52 3.53
CA LEU A 48 2.40 8.37 4.71
C LEU A 48 3.83 8.04 4.27
N LYS A 49 4.83 8.74 4.85
CA LYS A 49 6.25 8.48 4.61
C LYS A 49 6.79 7.34 5.48
N GLN A 50 5.97 6.35 5.75
CA GLN A 50 6.25 5.16 6.54
C GLN A 50 5.65 3.97 5.82
N ALA A 51 6.45 2.91 5.62
CA ALA A 51 6.05 1.70 4.94
C ALA A 51 7.02 0.54 5.26
N GLY A 52 7.42 -0.27 4.28
CA GLY A 52 8.26 -1.44 4.47
C GLY A 52 9.58 -1.15 5.17
N ASP A 53 10.30 -0.10 4.76
CA ASP A 53 11.60 0.29 5.34
C ASP A 53 11.47 0.78 6.80
N PHE A 54 10.32 1.36 7.15
CA PHE A 54 10.04 1.72 8.54
C PHE A 54 9.89 0.46 9.41
N ILE A 55 9.15 -0.55 8.92
CA ILE A 55 8.99 -1.84 9.62
C ILE A 55 10.32 -2.54 9.77
N ASP A 56 11.19 -2.49 8.74
CA ASP A 56 12.54 -3.05 8.80
C ASP A 56 13.36 -2.44 9.95
N ARG A 57 13.26 -1.13 10.16
CA ARG A 57 13.91 -0.44 11.27
C ARG A 57 13.35 -0.86 12.63
N VAL A 58 12.03 -0.99 12.76
CA VAL A 58 11.41 -1.46 14.00
C VAL A 58 11.88 -2.88 14.32
N ILE A 59 11.87 -3.79 13.35
CA ILE A 59 12.37 -5.16 13.52
C ILE A 59 13.84 -5.15 13.92
N ALA A 60 14.66 -4.34 13.26
CA ALA A 60 16.09 -4.24 13.55
C ALA A 60 16.36 -3.76 14.97
N ASN A 61 15.66 -2.75 15.43
CA ASN A 61 15.79 -2.23 16.78
C ASN A 61 15.42 -3.30 17.83
N GLN A 62 14.29 -3.98 17.63
CA GLN A 62 13.85 -5.06 18.52
C GLN A 62 14.87 -6.22 18.61
N VAL A 63 15.48 -6.59 17.48
CA VAL A 63 16.54 -7.60 17.44
C VAL A 63 17.77 -7.14 18.21
N LEU A 64 18.22 -5.89 17.99
CA LEU A 64 19.38 -5.33 18.67
C LEU A 64 19.17 -5.18 20.19
N GLU A 65 17.97 -4.85 20.63
CA GLU A 65 17.59 -4.78 22.04
C GLU A 65 17.56 -6.17 22.68
N SER A 66 17.06 -7.16 21.95
CA SER A 66 17.02 -8.57 22.39
C SER A 66 18.40 -9.20 22.44
N ALA A 67 19.36 -8.69 21.67
CA ALA A 67 20.74 -9.16 21.61
C ALA A 67 21.59 -8.65 22.79
N LYS A 68 21.19 -8.96 24.02
CA LYS A 68 21.89 -8.52 25.26
C LYS A 68 23.37 -8.90 25.32
N TRP A 69 23.81 -9.84 24.49
CA TRP A 69 25.20 -10.29 24.35
C TRP A 69 26.03 -9.37 23.45
N ALA A 70 25.40 -8.65 22.51
CA ALA A 70 26.09 -7.69 21.63
C ALA A 70 26.28 -6.36 22.37
N LYS A 71 27.24 -6.34 23.30
CA LYS A 71 27.49 -5.18 24.16
C LYS A 71 28.45 -4.17 23.54
N ARG A 72 29.37 -4.66 22.70
CA ARG A 72 30.39 -3.83 22.04
C ARG A 72 29.83 -3.30 20.71
N GLN A 73 30.33 -2.15 20.29
CA GLN A 73 29.88 -1.50 19.06
C GLN A 73 30.18 -2.34 17.80
N ASP A 74 31.32 -3.02 17.77
CA ASP A 74 31.68 -3.92 16.66
C ASP A 74 30.72 -5.14 16.59
N GLU A 75 30.36 -5.75 17.72
CA GLU A 75 29.37 -6.85 17.77
C GLU A 75 27.99 -6.39 17.27
N ARG A 76 27.56 -5.18 17.63
CA ARG A 76 26.30 -4.60 17.17
C ARG A 76 26.32 -4.30 15.67
N THR A 77 27.43 -3.77 15.17
CA THR A 77 27.60 -3.48 13.74
C THR A 77 27.60 -4.75 12.91
N GLU A 78 28.26 -5.83 13.40
CA GLU A 78 28.22 -7.13 12.75
C GLU A 78 26.82 -7.71 12.73
N LEU A 79 26.13 -7.71 13.87
CA LEU A 79 24.75 -8.18 13.97
C LEU A 79 23.82 -7.41 13.04
N TRP A 80 23.97 -6.10 12.99
CA TRP A 80 23.22 -5.25 12.05
C TRP A 80 23.45 -5.66 10.59
N SER A 81 24.71 -5.91 10.22
CA SER A 81 25.06 -6.32 8.86
C SER A 81 24.46 -7.68 8.47
N VAL A 82 24.44 -8.62 9.42
CA VAL A 82 23.77 -9.94 9.24
C VAL A 82 22.27 -9.77 9.10
N LEU A 83 21.69 -8.96 9.96
CA LEU A 83 20.26 -8.68 9.99
C LEU A 83 19.78 -8.03 8.69
N MET A 84 20.49 -7.01 8.19
CA MET A 84 20.11 -6.33 6.95
C MET A 84 20.16 -7.26 5.73
N ARG A 85 21.09 -8.20 5.67
CA ARG A 85 21.12 -9.19 4.59
C ARG A 85 19.96 -10.18 4.62
N GLN A 86 19.36 -10.41 5.78
CA GLN A 86 18.25 -11.36 5.97
C GLN A 86 16.91 -10.66 6.23
N MET A 87 16.88 -9.33 6.14
CA MET A 87 15.70 -8.55 6.55
C MET A 87 14.44 -8.92 5.78
N GLY A 88 14.55 -9.14 4.47
CA GLY A 88 13.41 -9.57 3.64
C GLY A 88 12.80 -10.86 4.17
N ASP A 89 13.61 -11.90 4.34
CA ASP A 89 13.18 -13.23 4.83
C ASP A 89 12.61 -13.15 6.25
N ILE A 90 13.26 -12.36 7.12
CA ILE A 90 12.81 -12.16 8.51
C ILE A 90 11.46 -11.47 8.54
N LYS A 91 11.29 -10.38 7.78
CA LYS A 91 10.03 -9.65 7.70
C LYS A 91 8.92 -10.53 7.14
N GLU A 92 9.17 -11.23 6.04
CA GLU A 92 8.20 -12.15 5.45
C GLU A 92 7.78 -13.25 6.44
N ALA A 93 8.74 -13.89 7.13
CA ALA A 93 8.42 -14.90 8.14
C ALA A 93 7.63 -14.35 9.33
N ILE A 94 7.98 -13.14 9.82
CA ILE A 94 7.20 -12.49 10.89
C ILE A 94 5.77 -12.20 10.44
N MET A 95 5.58 -11.72 9.20
CA MET A 95 4.26 -11.37 8.69
C MET A 95 3.41 -12.57 8.29
N ALA A 96 4.02 -13.66 7.79
CA ALA A 96 3.32 -14.86 7.37
C ALA A 96 3.09 -15.84 8.53
N ASP A 97 4.13 -16.10 9.32
CA ASP A 97 4.16 -17.15 10.34
C ASP A 97 4.03 -16.62 11.78
N GLY A 98 3.96 -15.30 11.92
CA GLY A 98 3.87 -14.60 13.20
C GLY A 98 5.19 -14.55 13.97
N ARG A 99 6.29 -15.12 13.44
CA ARG A 99 7.62 -15.12 14.09
C ARG A 99 8.74 -15.42 13.10
N ALA A 100 9.95 -14.94 13.42
CA ALA A 100 11.19 -15.33 12.75
C ALA A 100 12.29 -15.60 13.77
N THR A 101 13.29 -16.39 13.39
CA THR A 101 14.48 -16.66 14.21
C THR A 101 15.73 -16.33 13.42
N LEU A 102 16.44 -15.29 13.88
CA LEU A 102 17.77 -14.94 13.38
C LEU A 102 18.82 -15.79 14.09
N ARG A 103 19.73 -16.40 13.33
CA ARG A 103 20.89 -17.13 13.85
C ARG A 103 22.17 -16.40 13.49
N ASN A 104 23.02 -16.15 14.49
CA ASN A 104 24.32 -15.54 14.30
C ASN A 104 25.34 -16.15 15.28
N GLN A 105 26.47 -16.65 14.79
CA GLN A 105 27.58 -17.20 15.59
C GLN A 105 27.15 -18.17 16.69
N GLY A 106 26.27 -19.15 16.35
CA GLY A 106 25.78 -20.16 17.31
C GLY A 106 24.72 -19.62 18.29
N ARG A 107 24.37 -18.36 18.22
CA ARG A 107 23.30 -17.72 19.02
C ARG A 107 22.04 -17.53 18.18
N SER A 108 20.90 -17.50 18.85
CA SER A 108 19.61 -17.27 18.17
C SER A 108 18.80 -16.19 18.88
N ILE A 109 18.11 -15.38 18.08
CA ILE A 109 17.12 -14.39 18.54
C ILE A 109 15.83 -14.73 17.82
N THR A 110 14.76 -14.94 18.56
CA THR A 110 13.43 -15.12 18.01
C THR A 110 12.62 -13.87 18.27
N LEU A 111 12.04 -13.30 17.22
CA LEU A 111 11.14 -12.16 17.27
C LEU A 111 9.76 -12.62 16.81
N ALA A 112 8.73 -12.25 17.54
CA ALA A 112 7.34 -12.49 17.15
C ALA A 112 6.67 -11.18 16.69
N PHE A 113 5.65 -11.28 15.83
CA PHE A 113 4.90 -10.12 15.37
C PHE A 113 4.35 -9.27 16.52
N ARG A 114 3.88 -9.93 17.59
CA ARG A 114 3.42 -9.25 18.82
C ARG A 114 4.48 -8.34 19.47
N ASP A 115 5.77 -8.59 19.22
CA ASP A 115 6.84 -7.75 19.78
C ASP A 115 6.99 -6.49 18.93
N VAL A 116 6.79 -6.59 17.61
CA VAL A 116 6.67 -5.46 16.68
C VAL A 116 5.43 -4.61 17.03
N GLU A 117 4.29 -5.25 17.30
CA GLU A 117 3.05 -4.56 17.68
C GLU A 117 3.14 -3.79 19.03
N LYS A 118 4.07 -4.16 19.90
CA LYS A 118 4.31 -3.46 21.17
C LYS A 118 5.23 -2.25 21.03
N ASP A 119 5.96 -2.15 19.93
CA ASP A 119 6.83 -1.03 19.64
C ASP A 119 6.01 0.27 19.56
N GLU A 120 6.51 1.33 20.19
CA GLU A 120 5.78 2.59 20.27
C GLU A 120 5.69 3.26 18.90
N ASP A 121 6.78 3.24 18.13
CA ASP A 121 6.83 3.82 16.80
C ASP A 121 5.89 3.06 15.83
N PHE A 122 5.83 1.73 15.98
CA PHE A 122 4.90 0.91 15.17
C PHE A 122 3.44 1.23 15.51
N ARG A 123 3.10 1.41 16.78
CA ARG A 123 1.74 1.78 17.20
C ARG A 123 1.32 3.15 16.67
N GLU A 124 2.25 4.12 16.69
CA GLU A 124 1.97 5.46 16.16
C GLU A 124 1.79 5.41 14.63
N PHE A 125 2.60 4.60 13.93
CA PHE A 125 2.40 4.34 12.51
C PHE A 125 1.02 3.70 12.23
N GLU A 126 0.66 2.65 12.97
CA GLU A 126 -0.64 1.98 12.80
C GLU A 126 -1.81 2.94 13.05
N LYS A 127 -1.69 3.81 14.05
CA LYS A 127 -2.67 4.85 14.35
C LYS A 127 -2.80 5.85 13.20
N SER A 128 -1.68 6.35 12.69
CA SER A 128 -1.64 7.28 11.56
C SER A 128 -2.23 6.65 10.28
N LEU A 129 -1.89 5.40 10.01
CA LEU A 129 -2.44 4.63 8.91
C LEU A 129 -3.96 4.47 9.02
N ARG A 130 -4.44 4.17 10.21
CA ARG A 130 -5.89 4.05 10.50
C ARG A 130 -6.62 5.37 10.29
N GLN A 131 -6.07 6.47 10.78
CA GLN A 131 -6.63 7.80 10.59
C GLN A 131 -6.69 8.20 9.12
N ALA A 132 -5.61 7.94 8.37
CA ALA A 132 -5.56 8.19 6.93
C ALA A 132 -6.62 7.38 6.16
N TYR A 133 -6.77 6.09 6.50
CA TYR A 133 -7.79 5.24 5.90
C TYR A 133 -9.21 5.69 6.25
N ASP A 134 -9.47 6.03 7.52
CA ASP A 134 -10.78 6.49 7.98
C ASP A 134 -11.17 7.81 7.28
N HIS A 135 -10.20 8.72 7.06
CA HIS A 135 -10.42 9.94 6.29
C HIS A 135 -10.80 9.63 4.83
N ALA A 136 -9.99 8.83 4.13
CA ALA A 136 -10.26 8.44 2.76
C ALA A 136 -11.61 7.72 2.62
N LEU A 137 -11.95 6.88 3.60
CA LEU A 137 -13.22 6.15 3.63
C LEU A 137 -14.41 7.09 3.82
N ALA A 138 -14.29 8.12 4.66
CA ALA A 138 -15.35 9.11 4.87
C ALA A 138 -15.66 9.84 3.56
N VAL A 139 -14.64 10.40 2.90
CA VAL A 139 -14.77 11.08 1.60
C VAL A 139 -15.41 10.15 0.55
N THR A 140 -14.91 8.91 0.45
CA THR A 140 -15.41 7.94 -0.52
C THR A 140 -16.86 7.57 -0.29
N ARG A 141 -17.26 7.40 0.98
CA ARG A 141 -18.65 7.10 1.34
C ARG A 141 -19.59 8.24 1.05
N ASP A 142 -19.16 9.47 1.26
CA ASP A 142 -20.01 10.64 1.00
C ASP A 142 -20.26 10.80 -0.50
N ASP A 143 -19.24 10.65 -1.36
CA ASP A 143 -19.43 10.65 -2.81
C ASP A 143 -20.29 9.45 -3.27
N ALA A 144 -20.04 8.26 -2.73
CA ALA A 144 -20.83 7.06 -3.02
C ALA A 144 -22.31 7.24 -2.64
N ARG A 145 -22.58 7.78 -1.44
CA ARG A 145 -23.93 8.07 -0.96
C ARG A 145 -24.64 9.09 -1.84
N ALA A 146 -23.95 10.18 -2.20
CA ALA A 146 -24.48 11.21 -3.10
C ALA A 146 -24.89 10.64 -4.47
N ARG A 147 -24.27 9.52 -4.88
CA ARG A 147 -24.58 8.79 -6.12
C ARG A 147 -25.51 7.59 -5.92
N GLY A 148 -26.13 7.45 -4.74
CA GLY A 148 -27.08 6.37 -4.43
C GLY A 148 -26.43 4.99 -4.35
N ARG A 149 -25.12 4.91 -4.01
CA ARG A 149 -24.39 3.64 -3.87
C ARG A 149 -24.45 3.11 -2.44
N SER A 150 -24.56 1.79 -2.32
CA SER A 150 -24.64 1.09 -1.04
C SER A 150 -23.34 0.42 -0.63
N GLU A 151 -22.33 0.38 -1.53
CA GLU A 151 -21.09 -0.33 -1.34
C GLU A 151 -19.88 0.49 -1.83
N VAL A 152 -18.77 0.34 -1.11
CA VAL A 152 -17.43 0.81 -1.47
C VAL A 152 -16.49 -0.40 -1.42
N GLN A 153 -15.71 -0.60 -2.47
CA GLN A 153 -14.70 -1.66 -2.48
C GLN A 153 -13.42 -1.17 -1.78
N ALA A 154 -12.72 -2.06 -1.10
CA ALA A 154 -11.41 -1.78 -0.51
C ALA A 154 -10.41 -2.83 -0.95
N ILE A 155 -9.20 -2.39 -1.31
CA ILE A 155 -8.17 -3.24 -1.86
C ILE A 155 -6.79 -2.80 -1.37
N ALA A 156 -5.91 -3.77 -1.15
CA ALA A 156 -4.52 -3.52 -0.78
C ALA A 156 -3.57 -3.99 -1.88
N VAL A 157 -2.56 -3.17 -2.17
CA VAL A 157 -1.52 -3.41 -3.18
C VAL A 157 -0.14 -3.05 -2.65
N GLY A 158 0.89 -3.29 -3.44
CA GLY A 158 2.27 -3.11 -3.04
C GLY A 158 2.82 -4.31 -2.26
N GLY A 159 4.10 -4.26 -1.91
CA GLY A 159 4.78 -5.33 -1.18
C GLY A 159 4.22 -5.60 0.22
N GLY A 160 3.63 -4.58 0.84
CA GLY A 160 2.99 -4.68 2.17
C GLY A 160 1.54 -5.14 2.16
N ALA A 161 0.94 -5.37 1.00
CA ALA A 161 -0.48 -5.69 0.88
C ALA A 161 -0.94 -6.90 1.69
N ALA A 162 -0.08 -7.92 1.81
CA ALA A 162 -0.38 -9.16 2.52
C ALA A 162 -0.16 -9.08 4.04
N THR A 163 0.37 -7.97 4.56
CA THR A 163 0.65 -7.84 5.99
C THR A 163 -0.63 -7.89 6.82
N PRO A 164 -0.59 -8.53 8.02
CA PRO A 164 -1.79 -8.71 8.85
C PRO A 164 -2.51 -7.42 9.18
N PHE A 165 -1.78 -6.33 9.50
CA PHE A 165 -2.38 -5.05 9.86
C PHE A 165 -3.02 -4.33 8.67
N ILE A 166 -2.46 -4.42 7.45
CA ILE A 166 -3.09 -3.90 6.23
C ILE A 166 -4.35 -4.70 5.89
N GLN A 167 -4.28 -6.03 5.99
CA GLN A 167 -5.46 -6.88 5.76
C GLN A 167 -6.55 -6.62 6.81
N ALA A 168 -6.19 -6.39 8.06
CA ALA A 168 -7.14 -6.00 9.11
C ALA A 168 -7.77 -4.63 8.82
N LEU A 169 -6.97 -3.68 8.32
CA LEU A 169 -7.43 -2.34 7.96
C LEU A 169 -8.53 -2.37 6.89
N ILE A 170 -8.28 -3.05 5.75
CA ILE A 170 -9.25 -3.10 4.64
C ILE A 170 -10.49 -3.96 4.96
N ARG A 171 -10.36 -4.91 5.90
CA ARG A 171 -11.46 -5.78 6.35
C ARG A 171 -12.23 -5.21 7.54
N ARG A 172 -11.81 -4.08 8.05
CA ARG A 172 -12.43 -3.46 9.22
C ARG A 172 -13.90 -3.18 8.96
N LYS A 173 -14.77 -3.86 9.72
CA LYS A 173 -16.20 -3.58 9.74
C LYS A 173 -16.38 -2.27 10.50
N MET A 174 -16.63 -1.19 9.79
CA MET A 174 -17.15 0.02 10.44
C MET A 174 -18.64 -0.17 10.69
N GLU A 175 -19.03 -0.04 11.94
CA GLU A 175 -20.40 -0.27 12.40
C GLU A 175 -21.43 0.54 11.59
N ALA A 176 -22.51 -0.16 11.21
CA ALA A 176 -23.82 0.34 10.77
C ALA A 176 -23.88 1.46 9.72
N SER A 177 -22.79 2.06 9.29
CA SER A 177 -22.81 3.17 8.32
C SER A 177 -22.80 2.66 6.87
N ARG A 178 -23.79 3.06 6.09
CA ARG A 178 -23.84 2.86 4.64
C ARG A 178 -23.13 4.02 3.94
N PRO A 179 -22.42 3.81 2.81
CA PRO A 179 -22.15 2.55 2.08
C PRO A 179 -21.26 1.56 2.85
N ARG A 180 -21.51 0.25 2.64
CA ARG A 180 -20.76 -0.83 3.27
C ARG A 180 -19.41 -1.04 2.57
N VAL A 181 -18.36 -1.28 3.32
CA VAL A 181 -17.05 -1.61 2.76
C VAL A 181 -16.97 -3.10 2.43
N ILE A 182 -16.57 -3.40 1.21
CA ILE A 182 -16.37 -4.76 0.70
C ILE A 182 -14.88 -4.94 0.38
N PRO A 183 -14.12 -5.69 1.19
CA PRO A 183 -12.75 -6.04 0.85
C PRO A 183 -12.73 -6.90 -0.41
N ARG A 184 -11.79 -6.59 -1.31
CA ARG A 184 -11.58 -7.35 -2.56
C ARG A 184 -10.17 -7.91 -2.58
N PRO A 185 -9.94 -9.09 -3.18
CA PRO A 185 -8.60 -9.57 -3.43
C PRO A 185 -7.86 -8.62 -4.36
N ALA A 186 -6.56 -8.45 -4.12
CA ALA A 186 -5.70 -7.65 -4.98
C ALA A 186 -5.51 -8.31 -6.36
N THR A 187 -5.59 -9.63 -6.41
CA THR A 187 -5.32 -10.44 -7.59
C THR A 187 -6.61 -10.62 -8.39
N PRO A 188 -6.66 -10.19 -9.66
CA PRO A 188 -7.80 -10.40 -10.53
C PRO A 188 -7.88 -11.86 -11.01
N ASP A 189 -9.06 -12.30 -11.40
CA ASP A 189 -9.30 -13.67 -11.85
C ASP A 189 -8.43 -14.04 -13.05
N TRP A 190 -8.19 -13.11 -13.99
CA TRP A 190 -7.34 -13.36 -15.14
C TRP A 190 -5.87 -13.62 -14.79
N ALA A 191 -5.35 -13.14 -13.64
CA ALA A 191 -3.99 -13.40 -13.18
C ALA A 191 -3.78 -14.89 -12.78
N HIS A 192 -4.86 -15.63 -12.58
CA HIS A 192 -4.85 -17.07 -12.38
C HIS A 192 -4.94 -17.88 -13.67
N ALA A 193 -5.08 -17.21 -14.82
CA ALA A 193 -5.21 -17.91 -16.11
C ALA A 193 -3.92 -18.65 -16.47
N ARG A 194 -4.06 -19.88 -16.99
CA ARG A 194 -2.94 -20.77 -17.40
C ARG A 194 -2.06 -20.20 -18.52
N GLU A 195 -2.54 -19.18 -19.22
CA GLU A 195 -1.85 -18.51 -20.33
C GLU A 195 -0.64 -17.71 -19.85
N PHE A 196 -0.64 -17.27 -18.60
CA PHE A 196 0.53 -16.67 -18.00
C PHE A 196 1.52 -17.75 -17.59
N ARG A 197 2.65 -17.83 -18.30
CA ARG A 197 3.78 -18.70 -17.93
C ARG A 197 4.33 -18.28 -16.57
N GLY A 198 3.94 -18.96 -15.55
CA GLY A 198 4.22 -18.66 -14.14
C GLY A 198 2.95 -18.17 -13.43
N ASN A 199 2.81 -18.55 -12.18
CA ASN A 199 1.70 -18.10 -11.35
C ASN A 199 1.94 -16.64 -10.93
N LEU A 200 1.33 -15.68 -11.60
CA LEU A 200 1.43 -14.26 -11.25
C LEU A 200 0.61 -13.88 -10.00
N ALA A 201 -0.34 -14.74 -9.62
CA ALA A 201 -1.26 -14.41 -8.52
C ALA A 201 -0.57 -14.04 -7.20
N PRO A 202 0.49 -14.73 -6.73
CA PRO A 202 1.17 -14.37 -5.50
C PRO A 202 1.89 -13.02 -5.55
N VAL A 203 2.39 -12.63 -6.73
CA VAL A 203 3.18 -11.40 -6.90
C VAL A 203 2.37 -10.25 -7.52
N PHE A 204 1.12 -10.51 -7.89
CA PHE A 204 0.26 -9.52 -8.53
C PHE A 204 0.13 -8.22 -7.73
N PRO A 205 -0.04 -8.22 -6.41
CA PRO A 205 -0.13 -6.98 -5.64
C PRO A 205 1.08 -6.06 -5.84
N GLN A 206 2.28 -6.61 -6.03
CA GLN A 206 3.51 -5.85 -6.30
C GLN A 206 3.57 -5.35 -7.74
N LEU A 207 3.00 -6.11 -8.70
CA LEU A 207 3.00 -5.78 -10.12
C LEU A 207 1.84 -4.85 -10.52
N ALA A 208 0.83 -4.70 -9.68
CA ALA A 208 -0.41 -3.98 -10.00
C ALA A 208 -0.17 -2.57 -10.54
N ILE A 209 0.81 -1.85 -9.97
CA ILE A 209 1.16 -0.49 -10.40
C ILE A 209 1.83 -0.49 -11.77
N ALA A 210 2.80 -1.39 -11.98
CA ALA A 210 3.50 -1.51 -13.26
C ALA A 210 2.54 -1.91 -14.39
N ILE A 211 1.65 -2.86 -14.13
CA ILE A 211 0.61 -3.28 -15.08
C ILE A 211 -0.32 -2.11 -15.38
N GLY A 212 -0.76 -1.37 -14.34
CA GLY A 212 -1.61 -0.19 -14.52
C GLY A 212 -0.95 0.90 -15.33
N GLY A 213 0.34 1.13 -15.14
CA GLY A 213 1.12 2.10 -15.91
C GLY A 213 1.33 1.70 -17.38
N ALA A 214 1.25 0.41 -17.68
CA ALA A 214 1.38 -0.11 -19.05
C ALA A 214 0.06 -0.08 -19.85
N LEU A 215 -1.07 0.24 -19.21
CA LEU A 215 -2.35 0.33 -19.90
C LEU A 215 -2.43 1.59 -20.76
N ALA A 216 -3.19 1.50 -21.86
CA ALA A 216 -3.33 2.60 -22.81
C ALA A 216 -3.96 3.86 -22.18
N PRO A 217 -3.59 5.06 -22.66
CA PRO A 217 -4.07 6.35 -22.10
C PRO A 217 -5.61 6.52 -22.07
N ASP A 218 -6.34 5.88 -22.97
CA ASP A 218 -7.79 5.97 -23.04
C ASP A 218 -8.52 5.38 -21.83
N SER A 219 -7.82 4.55 -21.04
CA SER A 219 -8.29 3.99 -19.77
C SER A 219 -7.82 4.79 -18.55
N MET A 220 -7.07 5.88 -18.76
CA MET A 220 -6.49 6.65 -17.65
C MET A 220 -7.51 7.54 -16.94
N LEU A 221 -7.22 7.75 -15.67
CA LEU A 221 -7.90 8.64 -14.74
C LEU A 221 -7.98 10.08 -15.27
N ALA A 222 -9.19 10.58 -15.50
CA ALA A 222 -9.41 12.01 -15.56
C ALA A 222 -9.34 12.53 -14.11
N ALA A 223 -8.23 13.16 -13.73
CA ALA A 223 -8.18 13.89 -12.47
C ALA A 223 -9.22 15.01 -12.51
N ARG A 224 -10.07 15.12 -11.48
CA ARG A 224 -10.82 16.36 -11.22
C ARG A 224 -9.85 17.38 -10.61
N SER A 225 -8.86 17.83 -11.37
CA SER A 225 -8.10 19.00 -10.98
C SER A 225 -8.92 20.23 -11.36
N GLY A 226 -9.47 20.91 -10.37
CA GLY A 226 -9.97 22.29 -10.51
C GLY A 226 -8.84 23.30 -10.69
N VAL A 227 -7.64 22.86 -10.99
CA VAL A 227 -6.49 23.69 -11.34
C VAL A 227 -6.32 23.56 -12.86
N SER A 228 -6.79 24.56 -13.59
CA SER A 228 -6.39 24.75 -14.98
C SER A 228 -4.86 24.73 -15.03
N PRO A 229 -4.23 23.96 -15.95
CA PRO A 229 -2.79 24.06 -16.13
C PRO A 229 -2.46 25.54 -16.46
N PRO A 230 -1.33 26.07 -15.94
CA PRO A 230 -0.91 27.41 -16.32
C PRO A 230 -0.83 27.44 -17.84
N ALA A 231 -1.44 28.43 -18.44
CA ALA A 231 -1.36 28.68 -19.87
C ALA A 231 0.12 28.68 -20.24
N ASN A 232 0.49 27.75 -21.11
CA ASN A 232 1.84 27.71 -21.67
C ASN A 232 1.97 28.96 -22.56
N ASP A 233 2.43 30.05 -21.96
CA ASP A 233 2.86 31.26 -22.68
C ASP A 233 4.13 30.92 -23.44
N ARG A 234 3.92 30.37 -24.64
CA ARG A 234 4.94 30.21 -25.67
C ARG A 234 4.85 31.40 -26.61
N SER A 235 5.04 32.60 -26.10
CA SER A 235 5.33 33.75 -26.94
C SER A 235 6.76 34.18 -26.66
N ASP A 236 7.50 34.30 -27.76
CA ASP A 236 8.77 35.07 -27.93
C ASP A 236 10.08 34.36 -27.57
N ILE A 237 10.47 33.47 -28.50
CA ILE A 237 11.89 33.32 -28.82
C ILE A 237 12.14 34.07 -30.15
N PRO A 238 12.89 35.15 -30.16
CA PRO A 238 13.28 35.80 -31.42
C PRO A 238 14.27 34.88 -32.17
N VAL A 239 13.90 34.52 -33.39
CA VAL A 239 14.85 33.91 -34.33
C VAL A 239 15.71 35.02 -34.91
N GLU A 240 16.92 35.21 -34.43
CA GLU A 240 17.94 35.93 -35.17
C GLU A 240 18.31 35.10 -36.40
N ARG A 241 18.11 35.73 -37.57
CA ARG A 241 18.64 35.26 -38.86
C ARG A 241 19.92 36.02 -39.12
N ASP A 242 21.00 35.29 -39.30
CA ASP A 242 22.14 35.63 -40.15
C ASP A 242 22.19 34.64 -41.33
#